data_a50bea6f5a45098e4035358a4a4be635
#
_entry.id   a50bea6f5a45098e4035358a4a4be635
#
_cell.length_a   1.000
_cell.length_b   1.000
_cell.length_c   1.000
_cell.angle_alpha   90.00
_cell.angle_beta   90.00
_cell.angle_gamma   90.00
#
_symmetry.space_group_name_H-M   'P 1'
#
loop_
_entity.id
_entity.type
_entity.pdbx_description
1 polymer ?
#
loop_
_entity_poly.entity_id
_entity_poly.type
_entity_poly.pdbx_seq_one_letter_code
_entity_poly.pdbx_strand_id
1 'polypeptide(L)'
;PWARIYGYILSGIAALARSSGYAGLVLLIDEAEFYSLLSSENREYARTVFKALAWASTGADGGLLPFDESELDLGGMGILKDLPAQYAPDAGLYTVFAMTPHDKGIDALSHAVPEDLVGEIDHLGADDYRALVARVFACHQRARPDSDLDDRHLTALTKVVSSLVAHAYIDTPRQAMKFVVEFLDLATTRRDRIKDAIAQLKAMYVG
;
A
#
# COMPACT_ATOMS: atom_id res chain seq x y z
N PRO A 1 -24.50 -9.74 -7.42
CA PRO A 1 -25.33 -8.55 -7.13
C PRO A 1 -24.72 -7.65 -6.07
N TRP A 2 -24.05 -8.20 -5.02
CA TRP A 2 -23.44 -7.37 -3.97
C TRP A 2 -22.33 -6.44 -4.50
N ALA A 3 -21.57 -6.86 -5.51
CA ALA A 3 -20.51 -6.05 -6.09
C ALA A 3 -21.04 -4.71 -6.65
N ARG A 4 -22.18 -4.72 -7.36
CA ARG A 4 -22.83 -3.49 -7.84
C ARG A 4 -23.21 -2.55 -6.70
N ILE A 5 -23.67 -3.08 -5.56
CA ILE A 5 -24.01 -2.26 -4.40
C ILE A 5 -22.80 -1.51 -3.89
N TYR A 6 -21.62 -2.16 -3.80
CA TYR A 6 -20.40 -1.49 -3.38
C TYR A 6 -20.00 -0.38 -4.34
N GLY A 7 -20.00 -0.65 -5.65
CA GLY A 7 -19.72 0.36 -6.67
C GLY A 7 -20.70 1.54 -6.59
N TYR A 8 -21.98 1.25 -6.51
CA TYR A 8 -23.04 2.28 -6.42
C TYR A 8 -22.94 3.13 -5.14
N ILE A 9 -22.77 2.51 -3.97
CA ILE A 9 -22.68 3.24 -2.70
C ILE A 9 -21.40 4.09 -2.66
N LEU A 10 -20.26 3.54 -3.02
CA LEU A 10 -18.98 4.26 -2.95
C LEU A 10 -18.92 5.42 -3.95
N SER A 11 -19.44 5.23 -5.16
CA SER A 11 -19.56 6.32 -6.12
C SER A 11 -20.59 7.37 -5.66
N GLY A 12 -21.67 6.96 -4.97
CA GLY A 12 -22.61 7.88 -4.35
C GLY A 12 -21.97 8.73 -3.24
N ILE A 13 -21.12 8.12 -2.40
CA ILE A 13 -20.34 8.84 -1.38
C ILE A 13 -19.37 9.82 -2.04
N ALA A 14 -18.73 9.41 -3.14
CA ALA A 14 -17.83 10.28 -3.90
C ALA A 14 -18.56 11.50 -4.49
N ALA A 15 -19.74 11.29 -5.06
CA ALA A 15 -20.61 12.37 -5.56
C ALA A 15 -21.05 13.33 -4.44
N LEU A 16 -21.38 12.80 -3.26
CA LEU A 16 -21.69 13.60 -2.08
C LEU A 16 -20.47 14.41 -1.61
N ALA A 17 -19.28 13.83 -1.61
CA ALA A 17 -18.05 14.54 -1.29
C ALA A 17 -17.81 15.71 -2.25
N ARG A 18 -17.98 15.50 -3.56
CA ARG A 18 -17.89 16.56 -4.56
C ARG A 18 -18.92 17.67 -4.34
N SER A 19 -20.15 17.33 -4.07
CA SER A 19 -21.19 18.33 -3.77
C SER A 19 -20.91 19.13 -2.49
N SER A 20 -20.08 18.57 -1.60
CA SER A 20 -19.61 19.23 -0.37
C SER A 20 -18.30 20.04 -0.57
N GLY A 21 -17.81 20.17 -1.81
CA GLY A 21 -16.63 20.96 -2.15
C GLY A 21 -15.31 20.21 -2.14
N TYR A 22 -15.31 18.89 -1.99
CA TYR A 22 -14.11 18.04 -2.14
C TYR A 22 -13.89 17.67 -3.62
N ALA A 23 -12.68 17.28 -3.97
CA ALA A 23 -12.35 16.85 -5.35
C ALA A 23 -12.99 15.50 -5.72
N GLY A 24 -13.26 14.64 -4.72
CA GLY A 24 -13.83 13.31 -4.89
C GLY A 24 -13.49 12.42 -3.70
N LEU A 25 -13.51 11.10 -3.93
CA LEU A 25 -13.16 10.07 -2.97
C LEU A 25 -12.05 9.18 -3.53
N VAL A 26 -10.99 8.97 -2.78
CA VAL A 26 -9.96 7.98 -3.09
C VAL A 26 -10.15 6.79 -2.14
N LEU A 27 -10.35 5.61 -2.72
CA LEU A 27 -10.43 4.34 -2.01
C LEU A 27 -9.09 3.61 -2.18
N LEU A 28 -8.37 3.40 -1.07
CA LEU A 28 -7.12 2.64 -1.04
C LEU A 28 -7.39 1.25 -0.49
N ILE A 29 -7.14 0.22 -1.30
CA ILE A 29 -7.27 -1.18 -0.90
C ILE A 29 -5.86 -1.74 -0.82
N ASP A 30 -5.39 -1.91 0.42
CA ASP A 30 -4.09 -2.49 0.71
C ASP A 30 -4.19 -4.01 0.89
N GLU A 31 -3.07 -4.68 0.69
CA GLU A 31 -2.96 -6.14 0.83
C GLU A 31 -3.95 -6.91 -0.06
N ALA A 32 -4.20 -6.42 -1.28
CA ALA A 32 -5.13 -7.06 -2.20
C ALA A 32 -4.72 -8.51 -2.56
N GLU A 33 -3.45 -8.90 -2.30
CA GLU A 33 -2.95 -10.28 -2.42
C GLU A 33 -3.63 -11.29 -1.48
N PHE A 34 -4.30 -10.86 -0.42
CA PHE A 34 -5.12 -11.74 0.42
C PHE A 34 -6.22 -12.44 -0.37
N TYR A 35 -6.56 -11.93 -1.55
CA TYR A 35 -7.36 -12.63 -2.53
C TYR A 35 -6.89 -14.09 -2.75
N SER A 36 -5.59 -14.34 -2.76
CA SER A 36 -5.00 -15.66 -2.96
C SER A 36 -5.37 -16.67 -1.87
N LEU A 37 -5.67 -16.21 -0.66
CA LEU A 37 -6.04 -17.04 0.50
C LEU A 37 -7.51 -17.41 0.53
N LEU A 38 -8.35 -16.78 -0.31
CA LEU A 38 -9.77 -17.06 -0.37
C LEU A 38 -10.06 -18.44 -1.01
N SER A 39 -11.20 -19.03 -0.66
CA SER A 39 -11.72 -20.20 -1.37
C SER A 39 -12.03 -19.86 -2.83
N SER A 40 -12.16 -20.85 -3.70
CA SER A 40 -12.45 -20.63 -5.12
C SER A 40 -13.73 -19.80 -5.34
N GLU A 41 -14.77 -20.07 -4.56
CA GLU A 41 -16.04 -19.34 -4.61
C GLU A 41 -15.86 -17.87 -4.15
N ASN A 42 -15.17 -17.64 -3.05
CA ASN A 42 -14.91 -16.30 -2.54
C ASN A 42 -13.96 -15.50 -3.46
N ARG A 43 -13.05 -16.16 -4.17
CA ARG A 43 -12.20 -15.51 -5.17
C ARG A 43 -13.01 -14.99 -6.36
N GLU A 44 -13.96 -15.76 -6.87
CA GLU A 44 -14.85 -15.31 -7.93
C GLU A 44 -15.64 -14.07 -7.48
N TYR A 45 -16.11 -14.08 -6.25
CA TYR A 45 -16.79 -12.94 -5.62
C TYR A 45 -15.89 -11.71 -5.52
N ALA A 46 -14.67 -11.87 -5.01
CA ALA A 46 -13.71 -10.77 -4.86
C ALA A 46 -13.30 -10.20 -6.22
N ARG A 47 -13.12 -11.06 -7.23
CA ARG A 47 -12.84 -10.64 -8.62
C ARG A 47 -13.95 -9.72 -9.16
N THR A 48 -15.21 -10.07 -8.90
CA THR A 48 -16.35 -9.23 -9.30
C THR A 48 -16.40 -7.93 -8.52
N VAL A 49 -15.99 -7.92 -7.23
CA VAL A 49 -15.87 -6.67 -6.46
C VAL A 49 -14.77 -5.77 -7.04
N PHE A 50 -13.60 -6.33 -7.40
CA PHE A 50 -12.55 -5.54 -8.07
C PHE A 50 -13.06 -4.90 -9.36
N LYS A 51 -13.76 -5.67 -10.21
CA LYS A 51 -14.40 -5.16 -11.42
C LYS A 51 -15.40 -4.04 -11.12
N ALA A 52 -16.27 -4.22 -10.13
CA ALA A 52 -17.27 -3.22 -9.78
C ALA A 52 -16.65 -1.91 -9.27
N LEU A 53 -15.54 -1.99 -8.52
CA LEU A 53 -14.81 -0.82 -8.04
C LEU A 53 -14.07 -0.12 -9.18
N ALA A 54 -13.47 -0.86 -10.08
CA ALA A 54 -12.84 -0.32 -11.29
C ALA A 54 -13.89 0.38 -12.17
N TRP A 55 -15.03 -0.25 -12.42
CA TRP A 55 -16.16 0.35 -13.15
C TRP A 55 -16.65 1.64 -12.52
N ALA A 56 -16.87 1.64 -11.20
CA ALA A 56 -17.33 2.80 -10.47
C ALA A 56 -16.32 3.96 -10.46
N SER A 57 -15.04 3.67 -10.71
CA SER A 57 -13.96 4.66 -10.78
C SER A 57 -13.75 5.24 -12.17
N THR A 58 -13.90 4.44 -13.23
CA THR A 58 -13.65 4.87 -14.62
C THR A 58 -14.89 5.45 -15.30
N GLY A 59 -16.07 5.15 -14.77
CA GLY A 59 -17.33 5.58 -15.38
C GLY A 59 -17.75 4.72 -16.57
N ALA A 60 -18.90 5.10 -17.16
CA ALA A 60 -19.51 4.41 -18.29
C ALA A 60 -18.70 4.50 -19.61
N ASP A 61 -17.54 5.12 -19.59
CA ASP A 61 -16.57 5.07 -20.70
C ASP A 61 -15.92 3.69 -20.79
N GLY A 62 -16.77 2.66 -20.88
CA GLY A 62 -16.43 1.24 -20.84
C GLY A 62 -15.41 0.74 -21.86
N GLY A 63 -14.84 1.64 -22.68
CA GLY A 63 -13.74 1.31 -23.59
C GLY A 63 -12.36 1.19 -22.91
N LEU A 64 -12.24 1.57 -21.65
CA LEU A 64 -10.98 1.50 -20.90
C LEU A 64 -10.82 0.20 -20.09
N LEU A 65 -11.92 -0.47 -19.78
CA LEU A 65 -11.89 -1.68 -18.93
C LEU A 65 -11.85 -2.96 -19.78
N PRO A 66 -11.14 -4.00 -19.31
CA PRO A 66 -11.03 -5.28 -20.02
C PRO A 66 -12.28 -6.17 -19.88
N PHE A 67 -13.43 -5.63 -19.48
CA PHE A 67 -14.67 -6.36 -19.23
C PHE A 67 -15.90 -5.47 -19.47
N ASP A 68 -17.08 -6.11 -19.66
CA ASP A 68 -18.36 -5.42 -19.81
C ASP A 68 -19.14 -5.35 -18.49
N GLU A 69 -20.06 -4.37 -18.38
CA GLU A 69 -20.91 -4.22 -17.20
C GLU A 69 -21.71 -5.46 -16.84
N SER A 70 -22.08 -6.26 -17.84
CA SER A 70 -22.81 -7.54 -17.64
C SER A 70 -22.02 -8.55 -16.81
N GLU A 71 -20.69 -8.47 -16.79
CA GLU A 71 -19.83 -9.34 -15.99
C GLU A 71 -19.84 -9.03 -14.49
N LEU A 72 -20.49 -7.93 -14.10
CA LEU A 72 -20.71 -7.60 -12.69
C LEU A 72 -21.89 -8.40 -12.09
N ASP A 73 -22.60 -9.16 -12.88
CA ASP A 73 -23.76 -9.95 -12.49
C ASP A 73 -23.40 -11.42 -12.21
N LEU A 74 -22.88 -11.66 -11.02
CA LEU A 74 -22.78 -13.04 -10.50
C LEU A 74 -24.14 -13.42 -9.89
N GLY A 75 -25.02 -14.08 -10.62
CA GLY A 75 -26.27 -14.68 -10.17
C GLY A 75 -26.86 -14.15 -8.85
N GLY A 76 -28.13 -14.13 -8.64
CA GLY A 76 -28.73 -13.70 -7.38
C GLY A 76 -30.02 -12.89 -7.55
N MET A 77 -30.49 -12.26 -6.48
CA MET A 77 -31.79 -11.62 -6.40
C MET A 77 -32.06 -10.64 -7.54
N GLY A 78 -33.10 -10.89 -8.33
CA GLY A 78 -33.47 -10.11 -9.51
C GLY A 78 -33.59 -8.60 -9.27
N ILE A 79 -34.02 -8.19 -8.09
CA ILE A 79 -34.13 -6.79 -7.65
C ILE A 79 -32.81 -5.98 -7.75
N LEU A 80 -31.66 -6.63 -7.61
CA LEU A 80 -30.36 -5.96 -7.64
C LEU A 80 -29.73 -5.93 -9.06
N LYS A 81 -30.33 -6.59 -10.03
CA LYS A 81 -29.84 -6.53 -11.42
C LYS A 81 -30.10 -5.18 -12.07
N ASP A 82 -31.16 -4.50 -11.63
CA ASP A 82 -31.54 -3.17 -12.13
C ASP A 82 -30.77 -2.03 -11.45
N LEU A 83 -29.96 -2.34 -10.42
CA LEU A 83 -29.11 -1.34 -9.78
C LEU A 83 -27.95 -1.02 -10.70
N PRO A 84 -27.74 0.25 -11.10
CA PRO A 84 -26.54 0.62 -11.87
C PRO A 84 -25.29 0.35 -11.04
N ALA A 85 -24.18 -0.04 -11.71
CA ALA A 85 -22.93 -0.29 -11.03
C ALA A 85 -22.27 0.98 -10.48
N GLN A 86 -22.80 2.15 -10.83
CA GLN A 86 -22.29 3.45 -10.48
C GLN A 86 -23.45 4.43 -10.24
N TYR A 87 -23.31 5.32 -9.26
CA TYR A 87 -24.32 6.32 -8.90
C TYR A 87 -24.49 7.37 -10.00
N ALA A 88 -23.39 7.86 -10.54
CA ALA A 88 -23.36 8.83 -11.62
C ALA A 88 -22.08 8.65 -12.45
N PRO A 89 -22.12 8.95 -13.78
CA PRO A 89 -20.96 8.74 -14.67
C PRO A 89 -19.68 9.46 -14.24
N ASP A 90 -19.78 10.59 -13.57
CA ASP A 90 -18.65 11.39 -13.09
C ASP A 90 -18.75 11.61 -11.57
N ALA A 91 -18.85 10.53 -10.83
CA ALA A 91 -18.98 10.59 -9.37
C ALA A 91 -17.69 11.06 -8.67
N GLY A 92 -16.53 10.94 -9.32
CA GLY A 92 -15.22 11.30 -8.76
C GLY A 92 -14.71 10.28 -7.74
N LEU A 93 -14.98 9.01 -7.98
CA LEU A 93 -14.38 7.90 -7.23
C LEU A 93 -13.06 7.49 -7.91
N TYR A 94 -12.02 7.31 -7.12
CA TYR A 94 -10.75 6.71 -7.52
C TYR A 94 -10.45 5.51 -6.63
N THR A 95 -10.23 4.34 -7.24
CA THR A 95 -9.82 3.14 -6.50
C THR A 95 -8.38 2.79 -6.84
N VAL A 96 -7.57 2.59 -5.81
CA VAL A 96 -6.18 2.14 -5.91
C VAL A 96 -6.06 0.81 -5.18
N PHE A 97 -5.58 -0.20 -5.90
CA PHE A 97 -5.25 -1.50 -5.32
C PHE A 97 -3.74 -1.56 -5.11
N ALA A 98 -3.31 -1.81 -3.88
CA ALA A 98 -1.92 -2.07 -3.54
C ALA A 98 -1.76 -3.54 -3.16
N MET A 99 -0.75 -4.20 -3.71
CA MET A 99 -0.49 -5.60 -3.45
C MET A 99 0.98 -5.95 -3.61
N THR A 100 1.40 -6.97 -2.89
CA THR A 100 2.65 -7.68 -3.20
C THR A 100 2.41 -8.56 -4.43
N PRO A 101 3.29 -8.56 -5.44
CA PRO A 101 3.11 -9.37 -6.64
C PRO A 101 2.96 -10.85 -6.29
N HIS A 102 1.80 -11.40 -6.61
CA HIS A 102 1.51 -12.82 -6.45
C HIS A 102 0.64 -13.28 -7.63
N ASP A 103 0.97 -14.39 -8.26
CA ASP A 103 0.36 -14.85 -9.51
C ASP A 103 -1.16 -14.76 -9.54
N LYS A 104 -1.82 -15.25 -8.47
CA LYS A 104 -3.29 -15.24 -8.40
C LYS A 104 -3.88 -13.85 -8.20
N GLY A 105 -3.17 -12.98 -7.49
CA GLY A 105 -3.60 -11.61 -7.26
C GLY A 105 -3.47 -10.77 -8.52
N ILE A 106 -2.34 -10.89 -9.20
CA ILE A 106 -2.08 -10.25 -10.49
C ILE A 106 -3.13 -10.70 -11.52
N ASP A 107 -3.40 -12.02 -11.62
CA ASP A 107 -4.44 -12.57 -12.49
C ASP A 107 -5.82 -11.96 -12.19
N ALA A 108 -6.18 -11.81 -10.92
CA ALA A 108 -7.46 -11.20 -10.55
C ALA A 108 -7.58 -9.74 -10.95
N LEU A 109 -6.49 -8.96 -10.79
CA LEU A 109 -6.46 -7.54 -11.14
C LEU A 109 -6.36 -7.32 -12.64
N SER A 110 -5.66 -8.16 -13.39
CA SER A 110 -5.58 -8.06 -14.87
C SER A 110 -6.93 -8.20 -15.56
N HIS A 111 -7.90 -8.83 -14.90
CA HIS A 111 -9.29 -8.92 -15.37
C HIS A 111 -10.17 -7.74 -14.95
N ALA A 112 -9.65 -6.86 -14.10
CA ALA A 112 -10.40 -5.72 -13.56
C ALA A 112 -9.78 -4.36 -13.94
N VAL A 113 -8.46 -4.31 -14.11
CA VAL A 113 -7.71 -3.08 -14.36
C VAL A 113 -6.88 -3.25 -15.64
N PRO A 114 -6.91 -2.27 -16.56
CA PRO A 114 -6.04 -2.25 -17.73
C PRO A 114 -4.56 -2.27 -17.37
N GLU A 115 -3.73 -2.91 -18.19
CA GLU A 115 -2.30 -3.07 -17.96
C GLU A 115 -1.56 -1.70 -17.87
N ASP A 116 -1.99 -0.72 -18.63
CA ASP A 116 -1.43 0.63 -18.63
C ASP A 116 -1.72 1.44 -17.35
N LEU A 117 -2.64 0.96 -16.52
CA LEU A 117 -2.94 1.50 -15.19
C LEU A 117 -2.25 0.71 -14.06
N VAL A 118 -1.46 -0.30 -14.39
CA VAL A 118 -0.68 -1.07 -13.41
C VAL A 118 0.74 -0.49 -13.33
N GLY A 119 1.13 -0.03 -12.14
CA GLY A 119 2.48 0.45 -11.86
C GLY A 119 3.21 -0.49 -10.91
N GLU A 120 4.46 -0.80 -11.21
CA GLU A 120 5.34 -1.48 -10.26
C GLU A 120 6.10 -0.45 -9.44
N ILE A 121 6.22 -0.72 -8.14
CA ILE A 121 7.06 0.06 -7.24
C ILE A 121 8.41 -0.67 -7.14
N ASP A 122 9.45 -0.04 -7.65
CA ASP A 122 10.81 -0.56 -7.60
C ASP A 122 11.27 -0.79 -6.15
N HIS A 123 12.15 -1.78 -5.98
CA HIS A 123 12.85 -1.97 -4.73
C HIS A 123 13.72 -0.76 -4.41
N LEU A 124 13.76 -0.37 -3.13
CA LEU A 124 14.64 0.73 -2.71
C LEU A 124 16.11 0.38 -2.97
N GLY A 125 16.81 1.29 -3.64
CA GLY A 125 18.24 1.23 -3.80
C GLY A 125 19.00 1.72 -2.57
N ALA A 126 20.32 1.59 -2.58
CA ALA A 126 21.17 2.00 -1.45
C ALA A 126 21.02 3.48 -1.09
N ASP A 127 20.80 4.36 -2.08
CA ASP A 127 20.60 5.80 -1.86
C ASP A 127 19.23 6.09 -1.23
N ASP A 128 18.20 5.34 -1.59
CA ASP A 128 16.87 5.46 -1.02
C ASP A 128 16.88 5.07 0.46
N TYR A 129 17.58 4.00 0.82
CA TYR A 129 17.76 3.62 2.22
C TYR A 129 18.52 4.70 3.01
N ARG A 130 19.53 5.36 2.43
CA ARG A 130 20.21 6.50 3.06
C ARG A 130 19.25 7.66 3.29
N ALA A 131 18.44 7.99 2.29
CA ALA A 131 17.43 9.05 2.40
C ALA A 131 16.37 8.70 3.44
N LEU A 132 15.92 7.43 3.51
CA LEU A 132 14.99 6.93 4.51
C LEU A 132 15.55 7.11 5.94
N VAL A 133 16.79 6.66 6.17
CA VAL A 133 17.48 6.82 7.47
C VAL A 133 17.53 8.29 7.88
N ALA A 134 17.93 9.18 6.97
CA ALA A 134 18.05 10.61 7.26
C ALA A 134 16.68 11.22 7.61
N ARG A 135 15.60 10.83 6.92
CA ARG A 135 14.24 11.30 7.22
C ARG A 135 13.75 10.83 8.58
N VAL A 136 13.94 9.54 8.90
CA VAL A 136 13.54 8.98 10.20
C VAL A 136 14.32 9.66 11.33
N PHE A 137 15.63 9.88 11.15
CA PHE A 137 16.47 10.59 12.10
C PHE A 137 15.97 12.02 12.34
N ALA A 138 15.66 12.77 11.29
CA ALA A 138 15.14 14.13 11.39
C ALA A 138 13.77 14.17 12.09
N CYS A 139 12.90 13.18 11.85
CA CYS A 139 11.63 13.04 12.57
C CYS A 139 11.86 12.78 14.06
N HIS A 140 12.82 11.91 14.39
CA HIS A 140 13.17 11.62 15.78
C HIS A 140 13.72 12.86 16.50
N GLN A 141 14.62 13.64 15.87
CA GLN A 141 15.14 14.89 16.44
C GLN A 141 14.02 15.91 16.72
N ARG A 142 13.03 16.02 15.83
CA ARG A 142 11.88 16.89 16.05
C ARG A 142 11.00 16.43 17.21
N ALA A 143 10.80 15.12 17.35
CA ALA A 143 10.01 14.53 18.42
C ALA A 143 10.75 14.54 19.78
N ARG A 144 12.07 14.56 19.76
CA ARG A 144 12.95 14.51 20.93
C ARG A 144 14.03 15.61 20.84
N PRO A 145 13.65 16.90 20.99
CA PRO A 145 14.59 18.02 20.85
C PRO A 145 15.71 18.01 21.88
N ASP A 146 15.50 17.34 23.00
CA ASP A 146 16.45 17.17 24.13
C ASP A 146 17.42 16.00 23.92
N SER A 147 17.30 15.27 22.79
CA SER A 147 18.25 14.19 22.50
C SER A 147 19.58 14.76 22.03
N ASP A 148 20.71 14.24 22.57
CA ASP A 148 22.08 14.63 22.12
C ASP A 148 22.50 13.92 20.84
N LEU A 149 21.56 13.42 20.03
CA LEU A 149 21.86 12.78 18.77
C LEU A 149 22.23 13.83 17.72
N ASP A 150 23.42 13.68 17.14
CA ASP A 150 24.00 14.60 16.16
C ASP A 150 24.29 13.90 14.81
N ASP A 151 24.88 14.62 13.87
CA ASP A 151 25.23 14.12 12.54
C ASP A 151 26.22 12.95 12.57
N ARG A 152 27.02 12.78 13.64
CA ARG A 152 27.90 11.62 13.80
C ARG A 152 27.09 10.35 14.01
N HIS A 153 26.01 10.47 14.79
CA HIS A 153 25.07 9.36 15.01
C HIS A 153 24.34 9.01 13.71
N LEU A 154 23.89 10.02 12.95
CA LEU A 154 23.30 9.80 11.63
C LEU A 154 24.27 9.09 10.69
N THR A 155 25.52 9.55 10.62
CA THR A 155 26.55 8.95 9.78
C THR A 155 26.83 7.49 10.17
N ALA A 156 26.94 7.22 11.47
CA ALA A 156 27.16 5.86 11.97
C ALA A 156 25.98 4.94 11.66
N LEU A 157 24.74 5.40 11.91
CA LEU A 157 23.52 4.66 11.65
C LEU A 157 23.37 4.37 10.16
N THR A 158 23.61 5.35 9.30
CA THR A 158 23.57 5.19 7.84
C THR A 158 24.56 4.12 7.36
N LYS A 159 25.79 4.10 7.90
CA LYS A 159 26.79 3.07 7.57
C LYS A 159 26.31 1.68 7.98
N VAL A 160 25.75 1.54 9.17
CA VAL A 160 25.24 0.25 9.67
C VAL A 160 24.09 -0.24 8.79
N VAL A 161 23.08 0.61 8.52
CA VAL A 161 21.95 0.23 7.68
C VAL A 161 22.42 -0.13 6.26
N SER A 162 23.32 0.67 5.66
CA SER A 162 23.86 0.36 4.34
C SER A 162 24.59 -0.98 4.31
N SER A 163 25.33 -1.33 5.36
CA SER A 163 25.96 -2.64 5.49
C SER A 163 24.96 -3.77 5.60
N LEU A 164 23.92 -3.60 6.43
CA LEU A 164 22.87 -4.61 6.61
C LEU A 164 22.08 -4.86 5.32
N VAL A 165 21.81 -3.80 4.55
CA VAL A 165 21.16 -3.90 3.22
C VAL A 165 22.08 -4.61 2.22
N ALA A 166 23.36 -4.23 2.17
CA ALA A 166 24.33 -4.83 1.24
C ALA A 166 24.54 -6.35 1.48
N HIS A 167 24.34 -6.82 2.70
CA HIS A 167 24.44 -8.23 3.06
C HIS A 167 23.07 -8.95 3.12
N ALA A 168 22.00 -8.31 2.62
CA ALA A 168 20.64 -8.83 2.61
C ALA A 168 20.06 -9.23 4.00
N TYR A 169 20.55 -8.60 5.07
CA TYR A 169 19.95 -8.72 6.42
C TYR A 169 18.74 -7.81 6.61
N ILE A 170 18.70 -6.73 5.82
CA ILE A 170 17.53 -5.86 5.66
C ILE A 170 17.17 -5.91 4.18
N ASP A 171 16.01 -6.45 3.87
CA ASP A 171 15.49 -6.62 2.51
C ASP A 171 14.25 -5.75 2.24
N THR A 172 13.65 -5.16 3.29
CA THR A 172 12.47 -4.31 3.15
C THR A 172 12.64 -2.96 3.82
N PRO A 173 11.99 -1.89 3.29
CA PRO A 173 11.96 -0.58 3.95
C PRO A 173 11.38 -0.63 5.37
N ARG A 174 10.40 -1.51 5.61
CA ARG A 174 9.79 -1.72 6.93
C ARG A 174 10.81 -2.21 7.95
N GLN A 175 11.65 -3.17 7.58
CA GLN A 175 12.72 -3.66 8.46
C GLN A 175 13.75 -2.57 8.73
N ALA A 176 14.14 -1.80 7.71
CA ALA A 176 15.06 -0.68 7.88
C ALA A 176 14.50 0.36 8.85
N MET A 177 13.24 0.78 8.67
CA MET A 177 12.57 1.73 9.57
C MET A 177 12.51 1.21 11.00
N LYS A 178 12.11 -0.04 11.20
CA LYS A 178 12.05 -0.67 12.53
C LYS A 178 13.42 -0.65 13.19
N PHE A 179 14.46 -1.08 12.48
CA PHE A 179 15.84 -1.07 12.98
C PHE A 179 16.28 0.35 13.38
N VAL A 180 16.03 1.34 12.52
CA VAL A 180 16.42 2.74 12.77
C VAL A 180 15.71 3.30 14.00
N VAL A 181 14.40 3.09 14.13
CA VAL A 181 13.61 3.58 15.27
C VAL A 181 14.09 2.92 16.56
N GLU A 182 14.24 1.59 16.59
CA GLU A 182 14.74 0.88 17.77
C GLU A 182 16.14 1.34 18.17
N PHE A 183 17.02 1.58 17.20
CA PHE A 183 18.35 2.11 17.47
C PHE A 183 18.30 3.51 18.07
N LEU A 184 17.48 4.41 17.53
CA LEU A 184 17.34 5.78 18.03
C LEU A 184 16.73 5.82 19.42
N ASP A 185 15.74 4.99 19.70
CA ASP A 185 15.14 4.87 21.02
C ASP A 185 16.15 4.33 22.04
N LEU A 186 16.92 3.31 21.67
CA LEU A 186 17.99 2.79 22.52
C LEU A 186 19.07 3.85 22.77
N ALA A 187 19.45 4.58 21.72
CA ALA A 187 20.44 5.64 21.79
C ALA A 187 20.01 6.79 22.73
N THR A 188 18.72 7.07 22.79
CA THR A 188 18.18 8.13 23.63
C THR A 188 17.97 7.67 25.08
N THR A 189 17.50 6.43 25.28
CA THR A 189 17.08 5.94 26.62
C THR A 189 18.14 5.16 27.37
N ARG A 190 19.05 4.50 26.66
CA ARG A 190 20.05 3.58 27.23
C ARG A 190 21.42 3.75 26.56
N ARG A 191 21.99 4.96 26.66
CA ARG A 191 23.28 5.32 26.06
C ARG A 191 24.42 4.40 26.45
N ASP A 192 24.41 3.88 27.66
CA ASP A 192 25.35 2.89 28.18
C ASP A 192 25.37 1.60 27.36
N ARG A 193 24.26 1.22 26.74
CA ARG A 193 24.11 -0.02 25.97
C ARG A 193 24.35 0.11 24.46
N ILE A 194 24.50 1.33 23.92
CA ILE A 194 24.69 1.51 22.46
C ILE A 194 25.95 0.80 21.98
N LYS A 195 27.06 0.93 22.73
CA LYS A 195 28.33 0.32 22.36
C LYS A 195 28.21 -1.21 22.33
N ASP A 196 27.52 -1.76 23.32
CA ASP A 196 27.30 -3.19 23.42
C ASP A 196 26.34 -3.69 22.33
N ALA A 197 25.27 -2.93 22.03
CA ALA A 197 24.36 -3.23 20.95
C ALA A 197 25.04 -3.20 19.55
N ILE A 198 25.87 -2.20 19.29
CA ILE A 198 26.67 -2.12 18.05
C ILE A 198 27.69 -3.27 17.98
N ALA A 199 28.34 -3.61 19.10
CA ALA A 199 29.27 -4.73 19.16
C ALA A 199 28.56 -6.06 18.90
N GLN A 200 27.39 -6.28 19.50
CA GLN A 200 26.56 -7.47 19.28
C GLN A 200 26.06 -7.54 17.82
N LEU A 201 25.59 -6.42 17.25
CA LEU A 201 25.19 -6.36 15.85
C LEU A 201 26.37 -6.70 14.93
N LYS A 202 27.55 -6.12 15.18
CA LYS A 202 28.74 -6.46 14.41
C LYS A 202 29.12 -7.92 14.53
N ALA A 203 29.05 -8.50 15.72
CA ALA A 203 29.36 -9.93 15.93
C ALA A 203 28.33 -10.85 15.26
N MET A 204 27.06 -10.46 15.18
CA MET A 204 26.01 -11.24 14.51
C MET A 204 26.07 -11.15 12.98
N TYR A 205 26.55 -10.03 12.43
CA TYR A 205 26.42 -9.72 11.01
C TYR A 205 27.75 -9.53 10.25
N VAL A 206 28.89 -9.57 10.92
CA VAL A 206 30.23 -9.38 10.32
C VAL A 206 31.18 -10.52 10.69
N GLY A 207 30.66 -11.56 11.39
CA GLY A 207 31.40 -12.77 11.75
C GLY A 207 31.54 -13.77 10.61
#